data_6e917e0c0629ca3d4ab8cb2946e868d4
#
_entry.id   6e917e0c0629ca3d4ab8cb2946e868d4
#
_cell.length_a   1.000
_cell.length_b   1.000
_cell.length_c   1.000
_cell.angle_alpha   90.00
_cell.angle_beta   90.00
_cell.angle_gamma   90.00
#
_symmetry.space_group_name_H-M   'P 1'
#
loop_
_entity.id
_entity.type
_entity.pdbx_description
1 polymer ?
#
loop_
_entity_poly.entity_id
_entity_poly.type
_entity_poly.pdbx_seq_one_letter_code
_entity_poly.pdbx_strand_id
1 'polypeptide(L)'
;MNIFYLSAYPDQCAEMHCDKHVCKMIIEYAQIMSTAHRVLDGEEYYGRTKNGRRIKRWKMNSNLEDILYKASHVNHPSNQWVRASWRNYQWLYVLDETLRSLFLVDLQERDYNDDGPQVDAQKIVIMQGTALNQ
;
A
#
# COMPACT_ATOMS: atom_id res chain seq x y z
N MET A 1 -0.03 -0.32 11.22
CA MET A 1 -0.58 0.05 9.92
C MET A 1 -1.74 1.01 10.04
N ASN A 2 -1.45 2.27 10.05
CA ASN A 2 -2.47 3.31 10.13
C ASN A 2 -2.48 4.14 8.86
N ILE A 3 -3.64 4.73 8.56
CA ILE A 3 -3.76 5.77 7.55
C ILE A 3 -3.81 7.10 8.29
N PHE A 4 -2.90 8.01 7.97
CA PHE A 4 -2.93 9.35 8.53
C PHE A 4 -3.90 10.21 7.72
N TYR A 5 -5.11 10.30 8.22
CA TYR A 5 -6.18 11.09 7.61
C TYR A 5 -6.11 12.52 8.14
N LEU A 6 -5.21 13.32 7.57
CA LEU A 6 -4.94 14.69 8.01
C LEU A 6 -5.79 15.73 7.28
N SER A 7 -6.39 15.34 6.16
CA SER A 7 -7.30 16.16 5.36
C SER A 7 -8.26 15.25 4.59
N ALA A 8 -9.45 15.75 4.30
CA ALA A 8 -10.39 15.03 3.43
C ALA A 8 -9.92 14.94 1.98
N TYR A 9 -9.00 15.80 1.57
CA TYR A 9 -8.41 15.82 0.24
C TYR A 9 -7.07 15.07 0.27
N PRO A 10 -6.91 13.98 -0.52
CA PRO A 10 -5.72 13.15 -0.41
C PRO A 10 -4.42 13.86 -0.80
N ASP A 11 -4.45 14.77 -1.74
CA ASP A 11 -3.29 15.57 -2.13
C ASP A 11 -2.82 16.48 -0.98
N GLN A 12 -3.74 17.16 -0.32
CA GLN A 12 -3.44 17.98 0.86
C GLN A 12 -2.99 17.12 2.03
N CYS A 13 -3.63 15.97 2.21
CA CYS A 13 -3.24 15.01 3.23
C CYS A 13 -1.79 14.57 3.04
N ALA A 14 -1.37 14.32 1.81
CA ALA A 14 0.01 13.95 1.49
C ALA A 14 1.00 15.05 1.89
N GLU A 15 0.68 16.30 1.59
CA GLU A 15 1.54 17.45 1.93
C GLU A 15 1.70 17.62 3.44
N MET A 16 0.71 17.22 4.23
CA MET A 16 0.71 17.33 5.67
C MET A 16 1.49 16.20 6.37
N HIS A 17 1.93 15.20 5.65
CA HIS A 17 2.73 14.11 6.23
C HIS A 17 4.09 14.61 6.67
N CYS A 18 4.54 14.13 7.82
CA CYS A 18 5.85 14.46 8.36
C CYS A 18 6.97 13.79 7.53
N ASP A 19 8.02 14.54 7.22
CA ASP A 19 9.17 14.06 6.43
C ASP A 19 9.77 12.76 6.94
N LYS A 20 9.79 12.57 8.26
CA LYS A 20 10.32 11.36 8.88
C LYS A 20 9.52 10.11 8.54
N HIS A 21 8.24 10.28 8.19
CA HIS A 21 7.33 9.16 7.97
C HIS A 21 6.99 8.94 6.50
N VAL A 22 7.37 9.83 5.60
CA VAL A 22 6.96 9.75 4.19
C VAL A 22 7.37 8.42 3.56
N CYS A 23 8.65 8.05 3.63
CA CYS A 23 9.14 6.78 3.06
C CYS A 23 8.42 5.57 3.64
N LYS A 24 8.28 5.54 4.96
CA LYS A 24 7.63 4.45 5.67
C LYS A 24 6.16 4.34 5.27
N MET A 25 5.47 5.47 5.20
CA MET A 25 4.04 5.48 4.91
C MET A 25 3.74 5.12 3.45
N ILE A 26 4.61 5.48 2.51
CA ILE A 26 4.46 5.04 1.11
C ILE A 26 4.41 3.51 1.05
N ILE A 27 5.33 2.84 1.72
CA ILE A 27 5.40 1.38 1.75
C ILE A 27 4.19 0.79 2.49
N GLU A 28 3.84 1.34 3.65
CA GLU A 28 2.70 0.84 4.44
C GLU A 28 1.37 0.99 3.69
N TYR A 29 1.15 2.11 3.00
CA TYR A 29 -0.05 2.29 2.19
C TYR A 29 -0.10 1.30 1.02
N ALA A 30 1.04 1.03 0.38
CA ALA A 30 1.12 -0.01 -0.64
C ALA A 30 0.82 -1.40 -0.08
N GLN A 31 1.27 -1.70 1.13
CA GLN A 31 0.95 -2.96 1.82
C GLN A 31 -0.54 -3.07 2.14
N ILE A 32 -1.17 -1.99 2.57
CA ILE A 32 -2.62 -1.96 2.83
C ILE A 32 -3.40 -2.23 1.53
N MET A 33 -3.03 -1.58 0.44
CA MET A 33 -3.66 -1.79 -0.86
C MET A 33 -3.43 -3.23 -1.37
N SER A 34 -2.23 -3.77 -1.21
CA SER A 34 -1.93 -5.16 -1.57
C SER A 34 -2.80 -6.15 -0.79
N THR A 35 -2.96 -5.93 0.50
CA THR A 35 -3.82 -6.75 1.36
C THR A 35 -5.26 -6.71 0.87
N ALA A 36 -5.76 -5.53 0.47
CA ALA A 36 -7.12 -5.41 -0.07
C ALA A 36 -7.31 -6.27 -1.32
N HIS A 37 -6.36 -6.23 -2.27
CA HIS A 37 -6.44 -7.08 -3.47
C HIS A 37 -6.41 -8.56 -3.13
N ARG A 38 -5.53 -8.99 -2.23
CA ARG A 38 -5.42 -10.40 -1.86
C ARG A 38 -6.68 -10.91 -1.19
N VAL A 39 -7.25 -10.14 -0.27
CA VAL A 39 -8.46 -10.54 0.46
C VAL A 39 -9.68 -10.59 -0.45
N LEU A 40 -9.81 -9.65 -1.38
CA LEU A 40 -10.97 -9.57 -2.27
C LEU A 40 -10.89 -10.52 -3.46
N ASP A 41 -9.71 -10.71 -4.04
CA ASP A 41 -9.53 -11.44 -5.30
C ASP A 41 -8.68 -12.69 -5.19
N GLY A 42 -7.98 -12.88 -4.05
CA GLY A 42 -7.10 -14.02 -3.85
C GLY A 42 -7.81 -15.25 -3.32
N GLU A 43 -7.13 -16.39 -3.40
CA GLU A 43 -7.57 -17.65 -2.81
C GLU A 43 -6.98 -17.83 -1.43
N GLU A 44 -7.82 -18.11 -0.45
CA GLU A 44 -7.38 -18.40 0.90
C GLU A 44 -6.63 -19.72 0.98
N TYR A 45 -5.55 -19.74 1.73
CA TYR A 45 -4.87 -20.96 2.12
C TYR A 45 -4.22 -20.79 3.50
N TYR A 46 -3.87 -21.90 4.13
CA TYR A 46 -3.16 -21.86 5.40
C TYR A 46 -1.70 -22.19 5.19
N GLY A 47 -0.83 -21.25 5.63
CA GLY A 47 0.60 -21.43 5.65
C GLY A 47 1.12 -21.48 7.08
N ARG A 48 2.44 -21.54 7.23
CA ARG A 48 3.10 -21.48 8.52
C ARG A 48 4.07 -20.33 8.57
N THR A 49 4.15 -19.67 9.72
CA THR A 49 5.15 -18.66 10.00
C THR A 49 6.52 -19.33 10.24
N LYS A 50 7.58 -18.53 10.34
CA LYS A 50 8.92 -19.01 10.71
C LYS A 50 8.92 -19.79 12.02
N ASN A 51 8.01 -19.48 12.93
CA ASN A 51 7.87 -20.14 14.23
C ASN A 51 6.96 -21.38 14.19
N GLY A 52 6.53 -21.81 13.01
CA GLY A 52 5.65 -22.97 12.84
C GLY A 52 4.18 -22.70 13.16
N ARG A 53 3.79 -21.45 13.38
CA ARG A 53 2.42 -21.06 13.67
C ARG A 53 1.57 -21.09 12.42
N ARG A 54 0.36 -21.68 12.49
CA ARG A 54 -0.59 -21.66 11.39
C ARG A 54 -1.10 -20.24 11.15
N ILE A 55 -1.05 -19.77 9.90
CA ILE A 55 -1.51 -18.45 9.51
C ILE A 55 -2.35 -18.53 8.24
N LYS A 56 -3.41 -17.77 8.18
CA LYS A 56 -4.25 -17.63 6.99
C LYS A 56 -3.60 -16.68 6.01
N ARG A 57 -3.49 -17.09 4.75
CA ARG A 57 -2.90 -16.31 3.69
C ARG A 57 -3.79 -16.32 2.45
N TRP A 58 -3.52 -15.42 1.53
CA TRP A 58 -4.23 -15.29 0.26
C TRP A 58 -3.22 -15.30 -0.89
N LYS A 59 -3.50 -16.11 -1.88
CA LYS A 59 -2.68 -16.27 -3.07
C LYS A 59 -3.40 -15.73 -4.29
N MET A 60 -2.72 -14.95 -5.10
CA MET A 60 -3.24 -14.46 -6.38
C MET A 60 -2.98 -15.48 -7.48
N ASN A 61 -3.91 -15.63 -8.42
CA ASN A 61 -3.82 -16.57 -9.55
C ASN A 61 -3.20 -15.96 -10.80
N SER A 62 -2.42 -14.89 -10.65
CA SER A 62 -1.81 -14.16 -11.75
C SER A 62 -0.39 -13.75 -11.39
N ASN A 63 0.28 -13.04 -12.31
CA ASN A 63 1.58 -12.45 -12.05
C ASN A 63 1.57 -11.46 -10.86
N LEU A 64 0.39 -11.01 -10.42
CA LEU A 64 0.25 -10.17 -9.23
C LEU A 64 0.75 -10.87 -7.96
N GLU A 65 0.78 -12.20 -7.94
CA GLU A 65 1.34 -12.96 -6.79
C GLU A 65 2.78 -12.55 -6.47
N ASP A 66 3.58 -12.31 -7.48
CA ASP A 66 4.99 -11.93 -7.32
C ASP A 66 5.18 -10.43 -7.10
N ILE A 67 4.17 -9.63 -7.39
CA ILE A 67 4.25 -8.17 -7.36
C ILE A 67 3.70 -7.62 -6.05
N LEU A 68 2.54 -8.11 -5.60
CA LEU A 68 1.89 -7.61 -4.41
C LEU A 68 2.60 -8.05 -3.13
N TYR A 69 2.63 -7.17 -2.14
CA TYR A 69 3.06 -7.54 -0.80
C TYR A 69 2.13 -8.62 -0.23
N LYS A 70 2.66 -9.41 0.69
CA LYS A 70 1.86 -10.42 1.40
C LYS A 70 0.80 -9.74 2.25
N ALA A 71 -0.36 -10.38 2.38
CA ALA A 71 -1.43 -9.90 3.23
C ALA A 71 -0.96 -9.81 4.68
N SER A 72 -1.19 -8.67 5.30
CA SER A 72 -0.84 -8.43 6.70
C SER A 72 -1.87 -7.55 7.37
N HIS A 73 -2.05 -7.73 8.68
CA HIS A 73 -2.97 -6.93 9.48
C HIS A 73 -4.38 -6.86 8.87
N VAL A 74 -4.88 -8.00 8.36
CA VAL A 74 -6.11 -8.10 7.56
C VAL A 74 -7.32 -7.51 8.29
N ASN A 75 -7.39 -7.70 9.60
CA ASN A 75 -8.52 -7.24 10.42
C ASN A 75 -8.29 -5.85 11.04
N HIS A 76 -7.17 -5.21 10.75
CA HIS A 76 -6.94 -3.85 11.22
C HIS A 76 -7.98 -2.89 10.63
N PRO A 77 -8.52 -1.93 11.40
CA PRO A 77 -9.55 -1.00 10.90
C PRO A 77 -9.18 -0.28 9.60
N SER A 78 -7.93 0.14 9.44
CA SER A 78 -7.46 0.78 8.21
C SER A 78 -7.56 -0.14 6.99
N ASN A 79 -7.19 -1.41 7.16
CA ASN A 79 -7.29 -2.40 6.10
C ASN A 79 -8.75 -2.71 5.75
N GLN A 80 -9.60 -2.81 6.74
CA GLN A 80 -11.04 -3.01 6.52
C GLN A 80 -11.67 -1.81 5.81
N TRP A 81 -11.29 -0.60 6.19
CA TRP A 81 -11.79 0.62 5.58
C TRP A 81 -11.45 0.70 4.09
N VAL A 82 -10.20 0.39 3.73
CA VAL A 82 -9.74 0.46 2.34
C VAL A 82 -10.51 -0.49 1.44
N ARG A 83 -10.76 -1.72 1.90
CA ARG A 83 -11.50 -2.70 1.10
C ARG A 83 -13.02 -2.60 1.21
N ALA A 84 -13.53 -1.73 2.07
CA ALA A 84 -14.97 -1.55 2.24
C ALA A 84 -15.64 -0.90 1.04
N SER A 85 -14.93 -0.04 0.30
CA SER A 85 -15.44 0.57 -0.91
C SER A 85 -14.33 0.92 -1.89
N TRP A 86 -14.70 0.97 -3.16
CA TRP A 86 -13.85 1.42 -4.23
C TRP A 86 -13.32 2.85 -4.01
N ARG A 87 -14.17 3.73 -3.47
CA ARG A 87 -13.79 5.13 -3.20
C ARG A 87 -12.73 5.23 -2.10
N ASN A 88 -12.83 4.39 -1.08
CA ASN A 88 -11.84 4.34 -0.01
C ASN A 88 -10.47 3.91 -0.57
N TYR A 89 -10.46 2.87 -1.39
CA TYR A 89 -9.24 2.42 -2.05
C TYR A 89 -8.63 3.52 -2.92
N GLN A 90 -9.44 4.17 -3.75
CA GLN A 90 -8.97 5.23 -4.64
C GLN A 90 -8.40 6.42 -3.85
N TRP A 91 -9.03 6.78 -2.74
CA TRP A 91 -8.53 7.85 -1.87
C TRP A 91 -7.12 7.53 -1.37
N LEU A 92 -6.92 6.31 -0.88
CA LEU A 92 -5.60 5.88 -0.42
C LEU A 92 -4.59 5.81 -1.56
N TYR A 93 -5.01 5.36 -2.73
CA TYR A 93 -4.15 5.32 -3.91
C TYR A 93 -3.64 6.71 -4.28
N VAL A 94 -4.52 7.71 -4.32
CA VAL A 94 -4.12 9.11 -4.63
C VAL A 94 -3.18 9.65 -3.56
N LEU A 95 -3.44 9.37 -2.29
CA LEU A 95 -2.55 9.75 -1.20
C LEU A 95 -1.16 9.16 -1.40
N ASP A 96 -1.07 7.87 -1.67
CA ASP A 96 0.22 7.17 -1.82
C ASP A 96 0.98 7.65 -3.06
N GLU A 97 0.28 7.84 -4.17
CA GLU A 97 0.87 8.39 -5.40
C GLU A 97 1.43 9.79 -5.18
N THR A 98 0.68 10.65 -4.50
CA THR A 98 1.11 12.02 -4.22
C THR A 98 2.31 12.04 -3.28
N LEU A 99 2.30 11.22 -2.23
CA LEU A 99 3.46 11.08 -1.33
C LEU A 99 4.71 10.64 -2.10
N ARG A 100 4.56 9.66 -2.98
CA ARG A 100 5.68 9.17 -3.80
C ARG A 100 6.24 10.25 -4.68
N SER A 101 5.39 11.06 -5.32
CA SER A 101 5.81 12.16 -6.18
C SER A 101 6.55 13.23 -5.38
N LEU A 102 6.04 13.61 -4.22
CA LEU A 102 6.69 14.59 -3.33
C LEU A 102 8.04 14.08 -2.83
N PHE A 103 8.12 12.79 -2.49
CA PHE A 103 9.35 12.15 -2.03
C PHE A 103 10.43 12.16 -3.13
N LEU A 104 10.07 11.88 -4.38
CA LEU A 104 11.01 11.89 -5.51
C LEU A 104 11.54 13.30 -5.78
N VAL A 105 10.69 14.32 -5.70
CA VAL A 105 11.11 15.72 -5.84
C VAL A 105 12.09 16.08 -4.73
N ASP A 106 11.79 15.73 -3.49
CA ASP A 106 12.66 16.00 -2.35
C ASP A 106 14.03 15.32 -2.50
N LEU A 107 14.05 14.07 -2.99
CA LEU A 107 15.31 13.37 -3.29
C LEU A 107 16.14 14.08 -4.34
N GLN A 108 15.52 14.59 -5.39
CA GLN A 108 16.22 15.34 -6.45
C GLN A 108 16.81 16.64 -5.92
N GLU A 109 16.09 17.32 -5.05
CA GLU A 109 16.56 18.57 -4.44
C GLU A 109 17.72 18.36 -3.46
N ARG A 110 17.74 17.22 -2.77
CA ARG A 110 18.75 16.91 -1.75
C ARG A 110 19.97 16.17 -2.26
N ASP A 111 20.01 15.84 -3.54
CA ASP A 111 21.13 15.09 -4.15
C ASP A 111 21.41 13.76 -3.43
N TYR A 112 20.34 13.08 -3.03
CA TYR A 112 20.41 11.84 -2.25
C TYR A 112 20.84 10.68 -3.15
N ASN A 113 21.96 10.06 -2.82
CA ASN A 113 22.36 8.76 -3.38
C ASN A 113 21.64 7.62 -2.63
N ASP A 114 20.79 6.95 -3.27
CA ASP A 114 20.27 5.55 -3.19
C ASP A 114 20.18 4.81 -1.83
N ASP A 115 20.45 5.39 -0.68
CA ASP A 115 20.40 4.68 0.60
C ASP A 115 19.01 4.68 1.28
N GLY A 116 18.00 5.18 0.59
CA GLY A 116 16.63 5.20 1.11
C GLY A 116 15.84 3.95 0.74
N PRO A 117 14.73 3.68 1.45
CA PRO A 117 13.85 2.56 1.08
C PRO A 117 13.32 2.76 -0.32
N GLN A 118 13.49 1.74 -1.17
CA GLN A 118 13.00 1.78 -2.53
C GLN A 118 11.50 1.55 -2.56
N VAL A 119 10.78 2.50 -3.16
CA VAL A 119 9.35 2.38 -3.38
C VAL A 119 9.13 1.81 -4.78
N ASP A 120 8.46 0.68 -4.85
CA ASP A 120 8.14 0.04 -6.12
C ASP A 120 6.95 0.73 -6.78
N ALA A 121 7.26 1.67 -7.66
CA ALA A 121 6.25 2.44 -8.40
C ALA A 121 5.37 1.54 -9.29
N GLN A 122 5.91 0.44 -9.79
CA GLN A 122 5.15 -0.50 -10.62
C GLN A 122 4.05 -1.18 -9.84
N LYS A 123 4.28 -1.54 -8.59
CA LYS A 123 3.25 -2.14 -7.73
C LYS A 123 2.04 -1.23 -7.58
N ILE A 124 2.27 0.06 -7.37
CA ILE A 124 1.20 1.04 -7.21
C ILE A 124 0.39 1.20 -8.50
N VAL A 125 1.07 1.32 -9.63
CA VAL A 125 0.42 1.45 -10.95
C VAL A 125 -0.42 0.21 -11.28
N ILE A 126 0.11 -0.98 -11.04
CA ILE A 126 -0.59 -2.24 -11.30
C ILE A 126 -1.81 -2.36 -10.40
N MET A 127 -1.70 -2.01 -9.13
CA MET A 127 -2.82 -2.03 -8.19
C MET A 127 -3.94 -1.09 -8.62
N GLN A 128 -3.61 0.10 -9.12
CA GLN A 128 -4.61 1.02 -9.66
C GLN A 128 -5.33 0.44 -10.87
N GLY A 129 -4.59 -0.12 -11.83
CA GLY A 129 -5.18 -0.75 -13.01
C GLY A 129 -6.13 -1.88 -12.63
N THR A 130 -5.75 -2.71 -11.66
CA THR A 130 -6.57 -3.80 -11.16
C THR A 130 -7.84 -3.28 -10.49
N ALA A 131 -7.74 -2.24 -9.67
CA ALA A 131 -8.88 -1.64 -8.99
C ALA A 131 -9.89 -1.02 -9.98
N LEU A 132 -9.42 -0.43 -11.06
CA LEU A 132 -10.29 0.18 -12.07
C LEU A 132 -11.09 -0.87 -12.88
N ASN A 133 -10.59 -2.09 -12.94
CA ASN A 133 -11.24 -3.19 -13.66
C ASN A 133 -12.24 -3.97 -12.79
N GLN A 134 -12.38 -3.62 -11.55
CA GLN A 134 -13.37 -4.16 -10.64
C GLN A 134 -14.58 -3.23 -10.56
#